data_4c9001fb14419b57e5800851252d53d8
#
_entry.id   4c9001fb14419b57e5800851252d53d8
#
_cell.length_a   1.000
_cell.length_b   1.000
_cell.length_c   1.000
_cell.angle_alpha   90.00
_cell.angle_beta   90.00
_cell.angle_gamma   90.00
#
_symmetry.space_group_name_H-M   'P 1'
#
loop_
_entity.id
_entity.type
_entity.pdbx_description
1 polymer ?
#
loop_
_entity_poly.entity_id
_entity_poly.type
_entity_poly.pdbx_seq_one_letter_code
_entity_poly.pdbx_strand_id
1 'polypeptide(L)'
;MYRNSRKNICAIILAAGNSKRFGENKLLYSVDGTPMLTHIAECMLMMKKEGYLRTVLCVTQPGPTEDLIGSALPVVLNTHPEQGISLSIRLGLEKLHELCPDSDACLFCVADQPYLQPETIRELIACFQNSGRNIAACTSGSVIGNPVLFSSAYYPQLSKLTGDRGGKKIVLQNLEDTAFFEVPSGQLKDLDTKPGPFPVPPPSFHVRKAMEAHENFPVSEGYFFRPGSMECICADTAFPFLSHPDRQPCVVSLVGGGGKTTLMYYMAHLLSSRGKKVVVTTSTHIKKPDDHLLAGNMSDIFRLWDAGSFSVIGKEDPRSGGQKLSLPDPLLLKEAAASSDFTLIEADGSKRLPIKVPGDQEPVILPETDVVVGVMGLSAAGRPLEDVCFRPEAAEQLLHIKMSDTKNNPGEQGHILTAADAAAILQSPQGTRKNVGSRPFYLVLNQFDSEQRRKTAEEIFRRLSKDPRTAVIFSAFR
;
A
#
# COMPACT_ATOMS: atom_id res chain seq x y z
N MET A 1 -33.31 30.04 -6.56
CA MET A 1 -31.84 30.21 -6.76
C MET A 1 -31.19 30.27 -5.38
N TYR A 2 -30.78 29.14 -4.82
CA TYR A 2 -29.95 29.12 -3.61
C TYR A 2 -28.50 29.30 -4.08
N ARG A 3 -27.93 30.48 -3.81
CA ARG A 3 -26.47 30.67 -3.86
C ARG A 3 -25.87 29.76 -2.77
N ASN A 4 -25.25 28.67 -3.18
CA ASN A 4 -24.35 27.90 -2.32
C ASN A 4 -23.15 28.79 -2.01
N SER A 5 -23.24 29.63 -0.95
CA SER A 5 -22.08 30.36 -0.44
C SER A 5 -21.11 29.34 0.10
N ARG A 6 -19.95 29.22 -0.53
CA ARG A 6 -18.85 28.35 -0.08
C ARG A 6 -18.56 28.72 1.38
N LYS A 7 -18.66 27.76 2.31
CA LYS A 7 -18.33 28.00 3.73
C LYS A 7 -16.87 28.44 3.85
N ASN A 8 -16.60 29.42 4.73
CA ASN A 8 -15.26 29.87 5.08
C ASN A 8 -14.60 28.86 6.00
N ILE A 9 -13.89 27.89 5.43
CA ILE A 9 -13.21 26.83 6.19
C ILE A 9 -11.76 27.24 6.43
N CYS A 10 -11.29 27.13 7.66
CA CYS A 10 -9.89 27.38 8.06
C CYS A 10 -9.25 26.10 8.56
N ALA A 11 -7.93 26.10 8.78
CA ALA A 11 -7.24 24.96 9.36
C ALA A 11 -6.26 25.39 10.47
N ILE A 12 -6.16 24.53 11.49
CA ILE A 12 -5.21 24.64 12.60
C ILE A 12 -4.36 23.37 12.61
N ILE A 13 -3.04 23.53 12.44
CA ILE A 13 -2.06 22.47 12.60
C ILE A 13 -1.63 22.44 14.07
N LEU A 14 -1.82 21.31 14.74
CA LEU A 14 -1.44 21.09 16.13
C LEU A 14 -0.05 20.45 16.18
N ALA A 15 0.97 21.24 16.47
CA ALA A 15 2.39 20.90 16.39
C ALA A 15 3.15 21.11 17.72
N ALA A 16 2.44 21.31 18.85
CA ALA A 16 3.05 21.57 20.15
C ALA A 16 3.16 20.35 21.07
N GLY A 17 3.04 19.13 20.53
CA GLY A 17 3.13 17.89 21.31
C GLY A 17 4.54 17.60 21.85
N ASN A 18 4.62 17.03 23.06
CA ASN A 18 5.87 16.60 23.68
C ASN A 18 6.32 15.24 23.11
N SER A 19 7.37 15.19 22.32
CA SER A 19 7.92 13.98 21.66
C SER A 19 8.65 13.04 22.63
N LYS A 20 8.12 12.80 23.86
CA LYS A 20 8.81 12.08 24.96
C LYS A 20 9.31 10.67 24.57
N ARG A 21 8.59 9.96 23.71
CA ARG A 21 8.94 8.58 23.28
C ARG A 21 9.90 8.54 22.10
N PHE A 22 10.07 9.65 21.40
CA PHE A 22 10.88 9.74 20.20
C PHE A 22 12.36 10.04 20.50
N GLY A 23 12.66 10.56 21.71
CA GLY A 23 14.01 10.90 22.16
C GLY A 23 14.55 12.24 21.62
N GLU A 24 13.88 12.84 20.64
CA GLU A 24 14.14 14.16 20.07
C GLU A 24 12.82 14.77 19.57
N ASN A 25 12.85 16.00 19.05
CA ASN A 25 11.63 16.60 18.49
C ASN A 25 11.22 15.86 17.22
N LYS A 26 10.20 14.99 17.31
CA LYS A 26 9.73 14.15 16.19
C LYS A 26 9.29 14.94 14.95
N LEU A 27 8.83 16.17 15.13
CA LEU A 27 8.32 17.02 14.05
C LEU A 27 9.42 17.51 13.10
N LEU A 28 10.68 17.50 13.57
CA LEU A 28 11.88 17.80 12.77
C LEU A 28 12.47 16.56 12.11
N TYR A 29 11.98 15.38 12.48
CA TYR A 29 12.45 14.14 11.89
C TYR A 29 12.09 14.09 10.40
N SER A 30 13.10 13.76 9.59
CA SER A 30 12.94 13.69 8.14
C SER A 30 12.19 12.41 7.73
N VAL A 31 11.04 12.57 7.09
CA VAL A 31 10.28 11.53 6.42
C VAL A 31 10.41 11.81 4.93
N ASP A 32 10.90 10.84 4.17
CA ASP A 32 11.14 10.97 2.72
C ASP A 32 11.97 12.23 2.32
N GLY A 33 12.96 12.59 3.15
CA GLY A 33 13.83 13.75 2.92
C GLY A 33 13.29 15.10 3.40
N THR A 34 12.05 15.15 3.89
CA THR A 34 11.36 16.37 4.34
C THR A 34 10.97 16.26 5.82
N PRO A 35 11.14 17.29 6.66
CA PRO A 35 10.68 17.27 8.05
C PRO A 35 9.20 16.97 8.16
N MET A 36 8.81 16.16 9.17
CA MET A 36 7.43 15.70 9.36
C MET A 36 6.40 16.85 9.39
N LEU A 37 6.72 17.94 10.09
CA LEU A 37 5.86 19.12 10.15
C LEU A 37 5.68 19.77 8.77
N THR A 38 6.70 19.75 7.93
CA THR A 38 6.65 20.35 6.59
C THR A 38 5.65 19.62 5.68
N HIS A 39 5.54 18.28 5.76
CA HIS A 39 4.56 17.53 5.00
C HIS A 39 3.13 18.02 5.22
N ILE A 40 2.73 18.18 6.48
CA ILE A 40 1.38 18.67 6.82
C ILE A 40 1.21 20.13 6.43
N ALA A 41 2.23 20.96 6.65
CA ALA A 41 2.18 22.37 6.29
C ALA A 41 1.99 22.56 4.78
N GLU A 42 2.75 21.85 3.96
CA GLU A 42 2.63 21.88 2.49
C GLU A 42 1.26 21.38 2.02
N CYS A 43 0.74 20.30 2.60
CA CYS A 43 -0.60 19.81 2.32
C CYS A 43 -1.66 20.89 2.59
N MET A 44 -1.63 21.54 3.75
CA MET A 44 -2.58 22.59 4.11
C MET A 44 -2.42 23.86 3.26
N LEU A 45 -1.18 24.24 2.92
CA LEU A 45 -0.91 25.37 2.02
C LEU A 45 -1.41 25.10 0.59
N MET A 46 -1.29 23.86 0.11
CA MET A 46 -1.88 23.46 -1.18
C MET A 46 -3.40 23.62 -1.14
N MET A 47 -4.06 23.15 -0.08
CA MET A 47 -5.53 23.30 0.08
C MET A 47 -5.95 24.77 0.14
N LYS A 48 -5.14 25.65 0.75
CA LYS A 48 -5.36 27.10 0.75
C LYS A 48 -5.21 27.68 -0.67
N LYS A 49 -4.16 27.33 -1.39
CA LYS A 49 -3.90 27.78 -2.76
C LYS A 49 -5.04 27.37 -3.73
N GLU A 50 -5.59 26.18 -3.55
CA GLU A 50 -6.72 25.67 -4.34
C GLU A 50 -8.09 26.25 -3.91
N GLY A 51 -8.13 27.04 -2.85
CA GLY A 51 -9.34 27.71 -2.36
C GLY A 51 -10.28 26.83 -1.54
N TYR A 52 -9.81 25.65 -1.05
CA TYR A 52 -10.56 24.83 -0.08
C TYR A 52 -10.46 25.38 1.33
N LEU A 53 -9.32 25.99 1.68
CA LEU A 53 -9.07 26.63 2.96
C LEU A 53 -8.83 28.11 2.77
N ARG A 54 -9.45 28.93 3.63
CA ARG A 54 -9.27 30.40 3.63
C ARG A 54 -8.00 30.80 4.36
N THR A 55 -7.76 30.21 5.54
CA THR A 55 -6.63 30.48 6.40
C THR A 55 -6.10 29.19 6.98
N VAL A 56 -4.77 29.11 7.11
CA VAL A 56 -4.07 28.04 7.77
C VAL A 56 -3.14 28.67 8.81
N LEU A 57 -3.14 28.14 10.02
CA LEU A 57 -2.20 28.53 11.08
C LEU A 57 -1.62 27.30 11.77
N CYS A 58 -0.48 27.47 12.45
CA CYS A 58 0.17 26.40 13.19
C CYS A 58 0.34 26.79 14.66
N VAL A 59 -0.01 25.86 15.56
CA VAL A 59 0.29 25.99 16.99
C VAL A 59 1.47 25.08 17.31
N THR A 60 2.62 25.68 17.68
CA THR A 60 3.86 24.94 17.96
C THR A 60 4.52 25.42 19.25
N GLN A 61 5.60 24.76 19.65
CA GLN A 61 6.46 25.20 20.72
C GLN A 61 7.48 26.26 20.21
N PRO A 62 7.99 27.14 21.06
CA PRO A 62 9.11 28.02 20.71
C PRO A 62 10.34 27.21 20.28
N GLY A 63 11.11 27.73 19.31
CA GLY A 63 12.37 27.15 18.86
C GLY A 63 12.30 26.47 17.49
N PRO A 64 13.03 25.37 17.21
CA PRO A 64 13.28 24.88 15.86
C PRO A 64 12.05 24.55 15.02
N THR A 65 10.91 24.20 15.61
CA THR A 65 9.66 23.99 14.89
C THR A 65 9.01 25.30 14.46
N GLU A 66 9.16 26.34 15.27
CA GLU A 66 8.75 27.72 14.93
C GLU A 66 9.60 28.25 13.76
N ASP A 67 10.93 28.09 13.84
CA ASP A 67 11.86 28.53 12.80
C ASP A 67 11.57 27.84 11.46
N LEU A 68 11.23 26.55 11.49
CA LEU A 68 10.96 25.75 10.30
C LEU A 68 9.76 26.26 9.50
N ILE A 69 8.73 26.80 10.15
CA ILE A 69 7.42 27.06 9.51
C ILE A 69 6.97 28.51 9.60
N GLY A 70 7.60 29.33 10.46
CA GLY A 70 7.18 30.70 10.74
C GLY A 70 7.19 31.65 9.53
N SER A 71 7.99 31.36 8.50
CA SER A 71 7.99 32.12 7.25
C SER A 71 6.84 31.74 6.29
N ALA A 72 6.23 30.57 6.46
CA ALA A 72 5.22 30.03 5.55
C ALA A 72 3.77 30.20 6.06
N LEU A 73 3.58 30.19 7.39
CA LEU A 73 2.27 30.21 8.05
C LEU A 73 2.27 31.14 9.25
N PRO A 74 1.12 31.73 9.62
CA PRO A 74 0.92 32.32 10.95
C PRO A 74 1.17 31.27 12.04
N VAL A 75 2.04 31.60 12.99
CA VAL A 75 2.41 30.72 14.11
C VAL A 75 1.85 31.26 15.43
N VAL A 76 1.39 30.31 16.27
CA VAL A 76 1.00 30.56 17.65
C VAL A 76 1.88 29.74 18.57
N LEU A 77 2.49 30.37 19.56
CA LEU A 77 3.41 29.69 20.46
C LEU A 77 2.68 29.13 21.69
N ASN A 78 2.74 27.80 21.86
CA ASN A 78 2.34 27.16 23.10
C ASN A 78 3.57 26.96 23.98
N THR A 79 3.71 27.83 25.00
CA THR A 79 4.81 27.77 25.96
C THR A 79 4.53 26.78 27.11
N HIS A 80 3.36 26.20 27.18
CA HIS A 80 2.92 25.27 28.21
C HIS A 80 2.40 23.92 27.63
N PRO A 81 3.21 23.21 26.87
CA PRO A 81 2.77 21.95 26.19
C PRO A 81 2.42 20.85 27.22
N GLU A 82 2.86 20.95 28.45
CA GLU A 82 2.50 20.04 29.54
C GLU A 82 1.02 20.07 29.90
N GLN A 83 0.31 21.17 29.57
CA GLN A 83 -1.14 21.29 29.77
C GLN A 83 -1.97 20.46 28.74
N GLY A 84 -1.28 19.78 27.82
CA GLY A 84 -1.88 18.89 26.84
C GLY A 84 -2.44 19.58 25.59
N ILE A 85 -2.98 18.77 24.67
CA ILE A 85 -3.45 19.21 23.35
C ILE A 85 -4.58 20.26 23.44
N SER A 86 -5.36 20.26 24.51
CA SER A 86 -6.47 21.21 24.70
C SER A 86 -6.02 22.65 24.74
N LEU A 87 -4.83 22.95 25.28
CA LEU A 87 -4.27 24.29 25.26
C LEU A 87 -3.94 24.73 23.82
N SER A 88 -3.35 23.86 23.03
CA SER A 88 -3.05 24.16 21.63
C SER A 88 -4.32 24.43 20.82
N ILE A 89 -5.40 23.69 21.07
CA ILE A 89 -6.72 23.92 20.44
C ILE A 89 -7.25 25.32 20.80
N ARG A 90 -7.19 25.72 22.09
CA ARG A 90 -7.66 27.06 22.54
C ARG A 90 -6.87 28.18 21.91
N LEU A 91 -5.54 28.12 22.00
CA LEU A 91 -4.64 29.12 21.42
C LEU A 91 -4.85 29.28 19.92
N GLY A 92 -5.03 28.14 19.24
CA GLY A 92 -5.32 28.13 17.81
C GLY A 92 -6.67 28.78 17.48
N LEU A 93 -7.72 28.50 18.24
CA LEU A 93 -9.05 29.11 18.04
C LEU A 93 -9.07 30.60 18.36
N GLU A 94 -8.38 31.04 19.43
CA GLU A 94 -8.22 32.46 19.74
C GLU A 94 -7.57 33.21 18.58
N LYS A 95 -6.47 32.67 18.04
CA LYS A 95 -5.77 33.29 16.90
C LYS A 95 -6.59 33.23 15.63
N LEU A 96 -7.33 32.12 15.42
CA LEU A 96 -8.22 32.00 14.28
C LEU A 96 -9.32 33.06 14.31
N HIS A 97 -9.87 33.35 15.48
CA HIS A 97 -10.88 34.41 15.65
C HIS A 97 -10.35 35.80 15.31
N GLU A 98 -9.07 36.08 15.61
CA GLU A 98 -8.40 37.32 15.20
C GLU A 98 -8.20 37.44 13.69
N LEU A 99 -7.74 36.34 13.05
CA LEU A 99 -7.39 36.31 11.63
C LEU A 99 -8.60 36.14 10.70
N CYS A 100 -9.62 35.44 11.14
CA CYS A 100 -10.81 35.07 10.36
C CYS A 100 -12.06 34.99 11.26
N PRO A 101 -12.59 36.14 11.75
CA PRO A 101 -13.73 36.16 12.68
C PRO A 101 -15.00 35.58 12.08
N ASP A 102 -15.11 35.55 10.74
CA ASP A 102 -16.21 34.99 9.97
C ASP A 102 -15.99 33.53 9.53
N SER A 103 -15.10 32.79 10.23
CA SER A 103 -14.87 31.36 9.96
C SER A 103 -16.11 30.54 10.27
N ASP A 104 -16.65 29.82 9.27
CA ASP A 104 -17.79 28.92 9.42
C ASP A 104 -17.39 27.57 10.03
N ALA A 105 -16.15 27.13 9.78
CA ALA A 105 -15.62 25.84 10.24
C ALA A 105 -14.10 25.84 10.33
N CYS A 106 -13.56 24.95 11.18
CA CYS A 106 -12.14 24.74 11.34
C CYS A 106 -11.76 23.25 11.25
N LEU A 107 -10.77 22.96 10.42
CA LEU A 107 -10.11 21.67 10.30
C LEU A 107 -8.94 21.60 11.28
N PHE A 108 -8.94 20.61 12.16
CA PHE A 108 -7.83 20.34 13.08
C PHE A 108 -7.01 19.17 12.57
N CYS A 109 -5.73 19.43 12.30
CA CYS A 109 -4.76 18.43 11.87
C CYS A 109 -3.67 18.27 12.93
N VAL A 110 -3.17 17.08 13.15
CA VAL A 110 -1.98 16.83 13.96
C VAL A 110 -0.74 16.77 13.07
N ALA A 111 0.38 17.31 13.58
CA ALA A 111 1.61 17.45 12.78
C ALA A 111 2.41 16.14 12.63
N ASP A 112 2.02 15.07 13.33
CA ASP A 112 2.70 13.79 13.37
C ASP A 112 2.07 12.71 12.46
N GLN A 113 1.23 13.13 11.50
CA GLN A 113 0.64 12.31 10.43
C GLN A 113 1.19 12.70 9.06
N PRO A 114 2.47 12.46 8.76
CA PRO A 114 3.13 12.94 7.53
C PRO A 114 2.57 12.32 6.25
N TYR A 115 1.80 11.23 6.34
CA TYR A 115 1.22 10.52 5.19
C TYR A 115 -0.20 10.97 4.82
N LEU A 116 -0.73 11.99 5.49
CA LEU A 116 -2.02 12.59 5.15
C LEU A 116 -1.97 13.20 3.75
N GLN A 117 -2.91 12.81 2.89
CA GLN A 117 -2.92 13.24 1.50
C GLN A 117 -3.86 14.45 1.27
N PRO A 118 -3.54 15.34 0.32
CA PRO A 118 -4.40 16.45 -0.07
C PRO A 118 -5.80 16.01 -0.50
N GLU A 119 -5.91 14.86 -1.19
CA GLU A 119 -7.18 14.27 -1.62
C GLU A 119 -8.10 13.98 -0.44
N THR A 120 -7.56 13.43 0.65
CA THR A 120 -8.32 13.16 1.88
C THR A 120 -8.93 14.43 2.47
N ILE A 121 -8.18 15.53 2.43
CA ILE A 121 -8.71 16.82 2.93
C ILE A 121 -9.81 17.35 2.03
N ARG A 122 -9.66 17.26 0.70
CA ARG A 122 -10.73 17.67 -0.25
C ARG A 122 -12.01 16.89 -0.01
N GLU A 123 -11.89 15.58 0.13
CA GLU A 123 -13.04 14.69 0.31
C GLU A 123 -13.68 14.84 1.69
N LEU A 124 -12.90 15.06 2.75
CA LEU A 124 -13.42 15.38 4.07
C LEU A 124 -14.20 16.71 4.08
N ILE A 125 -13.68 17.74 3.41
CA ILE A 125 -14.37 19.02 3.24
C ILE A 125 -15.66 18.84 2.44
N ALA A 126 -15.63 18.06 1.36
CA ALA A 126 -16.82 17.76 0.58
C ALA A 126 -17.85 16.96 1.40
N CYS A 127 -17.42 15.98 2.19
CA CYS A 127 -18.26 15.23 3.11
C CYS A 127 -18.95 16.16 4.12
N PHE A 128 -18.20 17.08 4.73
CA PHE A 128 -18.75 18.09 5.65
C PHE A 128 -19.79 18.98 4.98
N GLN A 129 -19.52 19.51 3.79
CA GLN A 129 -20.41 20.42 3.07
C GLN A 129 -21.71 19.75 2.62
N ASN A 130 -21.64 18.44 2.25
CA ASN A 130 -22.77 17.71 1.68
C ASN A 130 -23.62 16.98 2.74
N SER A 131 -23.09 16.71 3.93
CA SER A 131 -23.78 15.93 4.96
C SER A 131 -24.84 16.69 5.72
N GLY A 132 -24.79 18.02 5.71
CA GLY A 132 -25.63 18.87 6.58
C GLY A 132 -25.29 18.78 8.07
N ARG A 133 -24.23 18.06 8.45
CA ARG A 133 -23.76 17.88 9.83
C ARG A 133 -22.75 18.94 10.21
N ASN A 134 -22.57 19.13 11.52
CA ASN A 134 -21.67 20.16 12.05
C ASN A 134 -20.26 19.64 12.37
N ILE A 135 -20.04 18.34 12.26
CA ILE A 135 -18.72 17.70 12.41
C ILE A 135 -18.50 16.77 11.23
N ALA A 136 -17.26 16.72 10.72
CA ALA A 136 -16.78 15.65 9.85
C ALA A 136 -15.46 15.10 10.37
N ALA A 137 -15.35 13.78 10.46
CA ALA A 137 -14.18 13.10 11.01
C ALA A 137 -13.72 11.98 10.11
N CYS A 138 -12.40 11.85 9.97
CA CYS A 138 -11.79 10.71 9.33
C CYS A 138 -11.90 9.47 10.20
N THR A 139 -12.23 8.32 9.58
CA THR A 139 -12.25 7.02 10.24
C THR A 139 -11.39 6.03 9.48
N SER A 140 -10.91 5.02 10.19
CA SER A 140 -10.30 3.85 9.62
C SER A 140 -10.79 2.61 10.38
N GLY A 141 -11.76 1.90 9.78
CA GLY A 141 -12.53 0.89 10.48
C GLY A 141 -13.26 1.50 11.69
N SER A 142 -13.10 0.92 12.86
CA SER A 142 -13.70 1.44 14.12
C SER A 142 -12.93 2.60 14.76
N VAL A 143 -11.80 3.02 14.17
CA VAL A 143 -10.94 4.06 14.74
C VAL A 143 -11.28 5.42 14.16
N ILE A 144 -11.71 6.38 15.03
CA ILE A 144 -11.86 7.79 14.68
C ILE A 144 -10.49 8.45 14.84
N GLY A 145 -10.01 9.11 13.77
CA GLY A 145 -8.71 9.77 13.70
C GLY A 145 -8.77 11.24 13.31
N ASN A 146 -7.60 11.86 13.23
CA ASN A 146 -7.43 13.18 12.63
C ASN A 146 -7.21 13.04 11.11
N PRO A 147 -7.53 14.06 10.33
CA PRO A 147 -8.10 15.35 10.71
C PRO A 147 -9.59 15.29 11.05
N VAL A 148 -10.04 16.25 11.86
CA VAL A 148 -11.46 16.45 12.18
C VAL A 148 -11.85 17.89 11.86
N LEU A 149 -12.98 18.08 11.20
CA LEU A 149 -13.54 19.37 10.84
C LEU A 149 -14.77 19.65 11.72
N PHE A 150 -14.77 20.80 12.40
CA PHE A 150 -15.86 21.27 13.24
C PHE A 150 -16.43 22.58 12.70
N SER A 151 -17.75 22.69 12.67
CA SER A 151 -18.38 23.99 12.45
C SER A 151 -18.13 24.93 13.64
N SER A 152 -18.25 26.23 13.40
CA SER A 152 -18.07 27.27 14.44
C SER A 152 -19.00 27.10 15.65
N ALA A 153 -20.12 26.39 15.48
CA ALA A 153 -21.05 26.04 16.58
C ALA A 153 -20.34 25.22 17.69
N TYR A 154 -19.27 24.50 17.38
CA TYR A 154 -18.51 23.69 18.33
C TYR A 154 -17.30 24.40 18.94
N TYR A 155 -16.94 25.62 18.51
CA TYR A 155 -15.81 26.36 19.07
C TYR A 155 -15.92 26.58 20.59
N PRO A 156 -17.10 26.91 21.16
CA PRO A 156 -17.24 27.04 22.60
C PRO A 156 -17.00 25.73 23.38
N GLN A 157 -17.32 24.58 22.79
CA GLN A 157 -17.06 23.26 23.40
C GLN A 157 -15.57 22.89 23.30
N LEU A 158 -14.95 23.16 22.16
CA LEU A 158 -13.51 22.95 21.93
C LEU A 158 -12.68 23.81 22.89
N SER A 159 -13.07 25.08 23.13
CA SER A 159 -12.38 25.98 24.06
C SER A 159 -12.50 25.56 25.52
N LYS A 160 -13.46 24.71 25.88
CA LYS A 160 -13.62 24.18 27.24
C LYS A 160 -12.87 22.86 27.49
N LEU A 161 -12.17 22.32 26.49
CA LEU A 161 -11.36 21.11 26.67
C LEU A 161 -10.20 21.38 27.63
N THR A 162 -9.81 20.36 28.39
CA THR A 162 -8.71 20.41 29.36
C THR A 162 -7.82 19.16 29.27
N GLY A 163 -6.52 19.32 29.52
CA GLY A 163 -5.53 18.23 29.51
C GLY A 163 -5.33 17.62 28.12
N ASP A 164 -4.97 16.37 28.05
CA ASP A 164 -4.74 15.62 26.79
C ASP A 164 -6.05 15.16 26.11
N ARG A 165 -7.09 15.96 26.20
CA ARG A 165 -8.37 15.69 25.55
C ARG A 165 -8.48 16.56 24.31
N GLY A 166 -8.44 15.91 23.15
CA GLY A 166 -8.64 16.55 21.84
C GLY A 166 -10.07 16.51 21.35
N GLY A 167 -10.28 16.95 20.11
CA GLY A 167 -11.59 16.98 19.43
C GLY A 167 -12.32 15.65 19.37
N LYS A 168 -11.61 14.52 19.39
CA LYS A 168 -12.21 13.16 19.39
C LYS A 168 -13.25 12.95 20.49
N LYS A 169 -13.05 13.56 21.68
CA LYS A 169 -14.05 13.48 22.76
C LYS A 169 -15.37 14.11 22.34
N ILE A 170 -15.33 15.25 21.65
CA ILE A 170 -16.54 15.95 21.18
C ILE A 170 -17.22 15.13 20.08
N VAL A 171 -16.44 14.55 19.16
CA VAL A 171 -16.96 13.62 18.12
C VAL A 171 -17.75 12.47 18.75
N LEU A 172 -17.15 11.79 19.75
CA LEU A 172 -17.79 10.66 20.44
C LEU A 172 -19.05 11.03 21.21
N GLN A 173 -19.18 12.28 21.65
CA GLN A 173 -20.37 12.79 22.33
C GLN A 173 -21.47 13.26 21.36
N ASN A 174 -21.16 13.40 20.06
CA ASN A 174 -22.05 13.96 19.05
C ASN A 174 -22.04 13.13 17.75
N LEU A 175 -22.15 11.79 17.87
CA LEU A 175 -22.08 10.87 16.74
C LEU A 175 -23.17 11.16 15.69
N GLU A 176 -24.37 11.54 16.12
CA GLU A 176 -25.48 11.86 15.22
C GLU A 176 -25.26 13.14 14.42
N ASP A 177 -24.46 14.09 14.93
CA ASP A 177 -24.09 15.34 14.25
C ASP A 177 -22.70 15.23 13.56
N THR A 178 -22.16 14.00 13.46
CA THR A 178 -20.88 13.72 12.82
C THR A 178 -21.06 12.96 11.52
N ALA A 179 -20.49 13.49 10.44
CA ALA A 179 -20.29 12.77 9.19
C ALA A 179 -18.94 12.04 9.24
N PHE A 180 -18.93 10.75 9.01
CA PHE A 180 -17.73 9.95 9.00
C PHE A 180 -17.26 9.73 7.57
N PHE A 181 -15.96 9.93 7.36
CA PHE A 181 -15.28 9.71 6.10
C PHE A 181 -14.18 8.67 6.28
N GLU A 182 -14.35 7.53 5.61
CA GLU A 182 -13.42 6.41 5.71
C GLU A 182 -12.15 6.69 4.92
N VAL A 183 -11.01 6.51 5.56
CA VAL A 183 -9.69 6.73 4.96
C VAL A 183 -8.75 5.57 5.26
N PRO A 184 -7.74 5.33 4.41
CA PRO A 184 -6.72 4.31 4.66
C PRO A 184 -5.99 4.54 6.00
N SER A 185 -5.80 3.47 6.81
CA SER A 185 -5.23 3.56 8.17
C SER A 185 -3.84 4.18 8.22
N GLY A 186 -3.04 4.00 7.18
CA GLY A 186 -1.71 4.59 7.11
C GLY A 186 -1.72 6.11 7.08
N GLN A 187 -2.77 6.75 6.54
CA GLN A 187 -2.89 8.21 6.54
C GLN A 187 -3.21 8.79 7.92
N LEU A 188 -3.89 8.01 8.78
CA LEU A 188 -4.22 8.41 10.15
C LEU A 188 -3.19 7.94 11.19
N LYS A 189 -2.08 7.38 10.74
CA LYS A 189 -1.06 6.82 11.65
C LYS A 189 -0.15 7.93 12.16
N ASP A 190 -0.15 8.11 13.48
CA ASP A 190 0.81 8.95 14.16
C ASP A 190 2.19 8.28 14.17
N LEU A 191 3.25 9.03 13.87
CA LEU A 191 4.62 8.56 14.02
C LEU A 191 5.10 8.85 15.46
N ASP A 192 4.83 7.93 16.38
CA ASP A 192 5.20 8.03 17.80
C ASP A 192 6.58 7.50 18.16
N THR A 193 7.14 6.68 17.29
CA THR A 193 8.50 6.12 17.41
C THR A 193 9.25 6.37 16.13
N LYS A 194 10.58 6.54 16.23
CA LYS A 194 11.41 6.59 15.02
C LYS A 194 11.06 5.37 14.18
N PRO A 195 10.62 5.55 12.93
CA PRO A 195 10.56 4.42 12.02
C PRO A 195 11.93 3.75 12.12
N GLY A 196 11.96 2.42 12.27
CA GLY A 196 13.21 1.69 12.02
C GLY A 196 13.79 2.21 10.70
N PRO A 197 15.02 1.92 10.29
CA PRO A 197 15.73 2.60 9.18
C PRO A 197 14.97 2.61 7.84
N PHE A 198 13.66 2.56 7.89
CA PHE A 198 12.75 2.38 6.77
C PHE A 198 11.59 3.36 6.84
N PRO A 199 11.45 4.27 5.85
CA PRO A 199 10.22 5.03 5.69
C PRO A 199 9.05 4.04 5.51
N VAL A 200 7.96 4.25 6.26
CA VAL A 200 6.69 3.58 5.99
C VAL A 200 6.04 4.36 4.84
N PRO A 201 5.92 3.79 3.64
CA PRO A 201 5.29 4.50 2.54
C PRO A 201 3.80 4.71 2.77
N PRO A 202 3.20 5.76 2.17
CA PRO A 202 1.76 6.01 2.27
C PRO A 202 0.97 4.87 1.63
N PRO A 203 -0.14 4.43 2.22
CA PRO A 203 -1.01 3.43 1.63
C PRO A 203 -1.72 3.98 0.38
N SER A 204 -1.75 3.19 -0.69
CA SER A 204 -2.50 3.51 -1.89
C SER A 204 -4.02 3.52 -1.61
N PHE A 205 -4.70 4.55 -2.08
CA PHE A 205 -6.04 5.00 -1.68
C PHE A 205 -7.21 4.04 -1.95
N HIS A 206 -7.05 2.98 -2.76
CA HIS A 206 -8.19 2.28 -3.38
C HIS A 206 -8.42 0.83 -2.93
N VAL A 207 -7.56 0.24 -2.10
CA VAL A 207 -7.62 -1.20 -1.83
C VAL A 207 -8.59 -1.58 -0.70
N ARG A 208 -8.94 -0.67 0.21
CA ARG A 208 -9.64 -1.02 1.45
C ARG A 208 -11.11 -1.38 1.36
N LYS A 209 -11.88 -0.76 0.47
CA LYS A 209 -13.34 -1.04 0.41
C LYS A 209 -13.66 -2.48 -0.01
N ALA A 210 -12.75 -3.12 -0.74
CA ALA A 210 -12.85 -4.52 -1.15
C ALA A 210 -12.26 -5.51 -0.12
N MET A 211 -11.40 -5.04 0.83
CA MET A 211 -10.65 -5.90 1.75
C MET A 211 -11.40 -6.29 3.03
N GLU A 212 -12.34 -5.49 3.49
CA GLU A 212 -13.10 -5.74 4.75
C GLU A 212 -14.06 -6.94 4.68
N ALA A 213 -14.28 -7.50 3.47
CA ALA A 213 -15.15 -8.65 3.28
C ALA A 213 -14.45 -10.02 3.39
N HIS A 214 -13.10 -10.09 3.62
CA HIS A 214 -12.36 -11.33 3.41
C HIS A 214 -11.40 -11.69 4.56
N GLU A 215 -11.94 -12.32 5.62
CA GLU A 215 -11.19 -12.69 6.83
C GLU A 215 -10.07 -13.73 6.65
N ASN A 216 -9.98 -14.47 5.53
CA ASN A 216 -9.07 -15.61 5.36
C ASN A 216 -7.89 -15.41 4.37
N PHE A 217 -7.84 -14.30 3.66
CA PHE A 217 -6.66 -13.84 2.93
C PHE A 217 -6.40 -12.39 3.32
N PRO A 218 -5.56 -12.15 4.33
CA PRO A 218 -5.12 -10.80 4.60
C PRO A 218 -4.41 -10.31 3.35
N VAL A 219 -5.08 -9.46 2.56
CA VAL A 219 -4.40 -8.72 1.50
C VAL A 219 -3.50 -7.76 2.24
N SER A 220 -2.26 -8.16 2.35
CA SER A 220 -1.21 -7.37 2.93
C SER A 220 -1.08 -6.06 2.16
N GLU A 221 -0.85 -4.97 2.84
CA GLU A 221 -0.48 -3.71 2.21
C GLU A 221 0.73 -3.97 1.31
N GLY A 222 0.64 -3.60 0.03
CA GLY A 222 1.72 -3.80 -0.93
C GLY A 222 2.52 -2.52 -1.10
N TYR A 223 3.81 -2.59 -0.84
CA TYR A 223 4.76 -1.51 -1.03
C TYR A 223 5.70 -1.82 -2.16
N PHE A 224 5.90 -0.86 -3.07
CA PHE A 224 6.78 -1.00 -4.22
C PHE A 224 7.87 0.06 -4.17
N PHE A 225 9.09 -0.32 -4.61
CA PHE A 225 10.24 0.59 -4.59
C PHE A 225 10.98 0.51 -5.92
N ARG A 226 11.48 1.67 -6.36
CA ARG A 226 12.30 1.76 -7.56
C ARG A 226 13.74 1.38 -7.21
N PRO A 227 14.35 0.38 -7.90
CA PRO A 227 15.74 0.03 -7.73
C PRO A 227 16.68 1.24 -7.93
N GLY A 228 17.73 1.31 -7.13
CA GLY A 228 18.77 2.35 -7.21
C GLY A 228 18.41 3.65 -6.50
N SER A 229 17.17 4.13 -6.54
CA SER A 229 16.75 5.35 -5.82
C SER A 229 16.12 5.05 -4.46
N MET A 230 15.69 3.82 -4.23
CA MET A 230 14.90 3.42 -3.05
C MET A 230 13.59 4.20 -2.89
N GLU A 231 13.17 4.92 -3.92
CA GLU A 231 11.93 5.66 -3.95
C GLU A 231 10.74 4.70 -3.84
N CYS A 232 9.83 4.96 -2.90
CA CYS A 232 8.56 4.27 -2.85
C CYS A 232 7.67 4.78 -3.99
N ILE A 233 7.12 3.84 -4.75
CA ILE A 233 6.28 4.12 -5.91
C ILE A 233 4.92 3.45 -5.75
N CYS A 234 3.88 4.03 -6.35
CA CYS A 234 2.56 3.41 -6.37
C CYS A 234 2.53 2.19 -7.32
N ALA A 235 1.49 1.36 -7.17
CA ALA A 235 1.32 0.17 -8.00
C ALA A 235 1.26 0.49 -9.50
N ASP A 236 0.67 1.62 -9.90
CA ASP A 236 0.59 2.03 -11.31
C ASP A 236 1.95 2.43 -11.89
N THR A 237 2.82 3.02 -11.08
CA THR A 237 4.21 3.31 -11.48
C THR A 237 5.03 2.02 -11.53
N ALA A 238 4.81 1.09 -10.60
CA ALA A 238 5.48 -0.21 -10.59
C ALA A 238 5.03 -1.09 -11.76
N PHE A 239 3.74 -1.08 -12.06
CA PHE A 239 3.09 -1.88 -13.09
C PHE A 239 2.18 -1.02 -13.97
N PRO A 240 2.73 -0.26 -14.92
CA PRO A 240 1.94 0.67 -15.77
C PRO A 240 0.78 0.02 -16.50
N PHE A 241 0.86 -1.28 -16.79
CA PHE A 241 -0.22 -2.03 -17.44
C PHE A 241 -1.51 -2.11 -16.59
N LEU A 242 -1.45 -1.86 -15.28
CA LEU A 242 -2.65 -1.84 -14.42
C LEU A 242 -3.57 -0.65 -14.74
N SER A 243 -3.00 0.47 -15.20
CA SER A 243 -3.75 1.68 -15.58
C SER A 243 -3.86 1.84 -17.09
N HIS A 244 -2.82 1.46 -17.81
CA HIS A 244 -2.70 1.62 -19.27
C HIS A 244 -2.24 0.31 -19.91
N PRO A 245 -3.12 -0.72 -19.99
CA PRO A 245 -2.76 -1.95 -20.68
C PRO A 245 -2.65 -1.73 -22.18
N ASP A 246 -1.63 -2.28 -22.81
CA ASP A 246 -1.43 -2.22 -24.27
C ASP A 246 -2.57 -2.89 -25.05
N ARG A 247 -3.27 -3.84 -24.38
CA ARG A 247 -4.37 -4.60 -24.93
C ARG A 247 -5.47 -4.82 -23.89
N GLN A 248 -6.74 -4.83 -24.33
CA GLN A 248 -7.90 -5.21 -23.54
C GLN A 248 -8.69 -6.31 -24.26
N PRO A 249 -9.03 -7.41 -23.56
CA PRO A 249 -8.65 -7.77 -22.18
C PRO A 249 -7.15 -7.97 -22.01
N CYS A 250 -6.60 -7.66 -20.85
CA CYS A 250 -5.18 -7.84 -20.52
C CYS A 250 -4.99 -9.15 -19.73
N VAL A 251 -4.15 -10.04 -20.22
CA VAL A 251 -3.82 -11.30 -19.56
C VAL A 251 -2.43 -11.24 -18.96
N VAL A 252 -2.34 -11.45 -17.64
CA VAL A 252 -1.10 -11.36 -16.86
C VAL A 252 -0.78 -12.72 -16.27
N SER A 253 0.40 -13.26 -16.56
CA SER A 253 0.89 -14.52 -15.99
C SER A 253 1.96 -14.25 -14.92
N LEU A 254 1.80 -14.85 -13.73
CA LEU A 254 2.77 -14.76 -12.63
C LEU A 254 3.57 -16.06 -12.54
N VAL A 255 4.91 -15.94 -12.49
CA VAL A 255 5.85 -17.06 -12.43
C VAL A 255 6.86 -16.90 -11.31
N GLY A 256 7.58 -17.98 -10.91
CA GLY A 256 8.64 -17.93 -9.90
C GLY A 256 8.19 -18.36 -8.50
N GLY A 257 8.76 -17.76 -7.46
CA GLY A 257 8.52 -18.10 -6.04
C GLY A 257 8.41 -16.88 -5.12
N GLY A 258 8.13 -17.10 -3.83
CA GLY A 258 8.26 -16.05 -2.81
C GLY A 258 7.21 -14.94 -2.83
N GLY A 259 5.93 -15.24 -3.14
CA GLY A 259 4.85 -14.28 -2.98
C GLY A 259 3.98 -14.01 -4.20
N LYS A 260 4.02 -14.86 -5.26
CA LYS A 260 3.15 -14.74 -6.43
C LYS A 260 1.67 -14.58 -6.09
N THR A 261 1.15 -15.52 -5.30
CA THR A 261 -0.27 -15.55 -4.92
C THR A 261 -0.67 -14.26 -4.19
N THR A 262 0.17 -13.77 -3.27
CA THR A 262 -0.06 -12.50 -2.56
C THR A 262 -0.11 -11.32 -3.52
N LEU A 263 0.87 -11.21 -4.42
CA LEU A 263 0.91 -10.14 -5.41
C LEU A 263 -0.29 -10.21 -6.37
N MET A 264 -0.67 -11.41 -6.80
CA MET A 264 -1.81 -11.62 -7.69
C MET A 264 -3.12 -11.18 -7.04
N TYR A 265 -3.39 -11.58 -5.81
CA TYR A 265 -4.58 -11.14 -5.07
C TYR A 265 -4.55 -9.64 -4.77
N TYR A 266 -3.39 -9.07 -4.45
CA TYR A 266 -3.23 -7.63 -4.33
C TYR A 266 -3.66 -6.90 -5.62
N MET A 267 -3.16 -7.33 -6.78
CA MET A 267 -3.54 -6.76 -8.07
C MET A 267 -5.05 -6.93 -8.34
N ALA A 268 -5.62 -8.11 -8.03
CA ALA A 268 -7.04 -8.37 -8.22
C ALA A 268 -7.92 -7.44 -7.38
N HIS A 269 -7.59 -7.25 -6.12
CA HIS A 269 -8.29 -6.30 -5.23
C HIS A 269 -8.14 -4.86 -5.72
N LEU A 270 -6.93 -4.44 -6.06
CA LEU A 270 -6.68 -3.09 -6.57
C LEU A 270 -7.51 -2.80 -7.82
N LEU A 271 -7.54 -3.72 -8.76
CA LEU A 271 -8.29 -3.55 -10.02
C LEU A 271 -9.80 -3.59 -9.79
N SER A 272 -10.32 -4.52 -8.97
CA SER A 272 -11.75 -4.60 -8.67
C SER A 272 -12.25 -3.37 -7.89
N SER A 273 -11.45 -2.82 -6.97
CA SER A 273 -11.78 -1.56 -6.28
C SER A 273 -11.88 -0.35 -7.22
N ARG A 274 -11.27 -0.43 -8.40
CA ARG A 274 -11.37 0.55 -9.49
C ARG A 274 -12.51 0.25 -10.48
N GLY A 275 -13.39 -0.69 -10.15
CA GLY A 275 -14.50 -1.10 -10.99
C GLY A 275 -14.11 -1.94 -12.21
N LYS A 276 -12.89 -2.51 -12.23
CA LYS A 276 -12.45 -3.40 -13.29
C LYS A 276 -12.98 -4.82 -13.10
N LYS A 277 -13.37 -5.46 -14.18
CA LYS A 277 -13.78 -6.88 -14.22
C LYS A 277 -12.55 -7.75 -14.21
N VAL A 278 -12.32 -8.47 -13.11
CA VAL A 278 -11.09 -9.24 -12.91
C VAL A 278 -11.38 -10.72 -12.72
N VAL A 279 -10.67 -11.56 -13.45
CA VAL A 279 -10.62 -13.00 -13.28
C VAL A 279 -9.26 -13.41 -12.71
N VAL A 280 -9.25 -14.22 -11.66
CA VAL A 280 -8.08 -14.87 -11.11
C VAL A 280 -8.16 -16.37 -11.38
N THR A 281 -7.06 -16.97 -11.84
CA THR A 281 -7.00 -18.39 -12.14
C THR A 281 -5.57 -18.95 -12.04
N THR A 282 -5.41 -20.20 -12.41
CA THR A 282 -4.11 -20.87 -12.51
C THR A 282 -4.05 -21.76 -13.75
N SER A 283 -2.86 -21.86 -14.33
CA SER A 283 -2.57 -22.87 -15.33
C SER A 283 -1.94 -24.15 -14.75
N THR A 284 -1.68 -24.14 -13.43
CA THR A 284 -1.16 -25.29 -12.68
C THR A 284 -2.00 -25.59 -11.45
N HIS A 285 -1.63 -25.09 -10.28
CA HIS A 285 -2.39 -25.23 -9.05
C HIS A 285 -2.24 -23.98 -8.19
N ILE A 286 -3.35 -23.50 -7.62
CA ILE A 286 -3.41 -22.41 -6.66
C ILE A 286 -4.11 -22.85 -5.38
N LYS A 287 -3.78 -22.25 -4.24
CA LYS A 287 -4.56 -22.48 -3.01
C LYS A 287 -6.00 -22.04 -3.25
N LYS A 288 -6.97 -22.87 -2.86
CA LYS A 288 -8.39 -22.53 -2.94
C LYS A 288 -8.66 -21.28 -2.11
N PRO A 289 -9.26 -20.23 -2.69
CA PRO A 289 -9.69 -19.04 -1.95
C PRO A 289 -10.94 -19.35 -1.13
N ASP A 290 -11.47 -18.34 -0.44
CA ASP A 290 -12.77 -18.44 0.22
C ASP A 290 -13.88 -18.69 -0.79
N ASP A 291 -14.87 -19.50 -0.42
CA ASP A 291 -15.93 -19.96 -1.32
C ASP A 291 -16.73 -18.82 -1.96
N HIS A 292 -16.81 -17.66 -1.31
CA HIS A 292 -17.53 -16.50 -1.83
C HIS A 292 -16.85 -15.82 -3.05
N LEU A 293 -15.58 -16.11 -3.32
CA LEU A 293 -14.84 -15.64 -4.50
C LEU A 293 -14.89 -16.66 -5.66
N LEU A 294 -15.31 -17.89 -5.37
CA LEU A 294 -15.34 -18.94 -6.38
C LEU A 294 -16.49 -18.76 -7.36
N ALA A 295 -16.19 -18.94 -8.64
CA ALA A 295 -17.18 -18.95 -9.70
C ALA A 295 -17.08 -20.27 -10.50
N GLY A 296 -18.19 -20.97 -10.60
CA GLY A 296 -18.30 -22.22 -11.36
C GLY A 296 -18.79 -22.01 -12.79
N ASN A 297 -19.35 -20.85 -13.10
CA ASN A 297 -19.93 -20.50 -14.39
C ASN A 297 -19.94 -18.98 -14.62
N MET A 298 -20.32 -18.52 -15.80
CA MET A 298 -20.34 -17.10 -16.15
C MET A 298 -21.33 -16.27 -15.31
N SER A 299 -22.45 -16.85 -14.90
CA SER A 299 -23.43 -16.14 -14.05
C SER A 299 -22.84 -15.81 -12.66
N ASP A 300 -22.07 -16.73 -12.09
CA ASP A 300 -21.35 -16.48 -10.84
C ASP A 300 -20.30 -15.36 -11.01
N ILE A 301 -19.57 -15.36 -12.12
CA ILE A 301 -18.56 -14.35 -12.46
C ILE A 301 -19.22 -12.96 -12.54
N PHE A 302 -20.32 -12.82 -13.29
CA PHE A 302 -21.01 -11.55 -13.42
C PHE A 302 -21.57 -11.06 -12.07
N ARG A 303 -22.16 -11.95 -11.28
CA ARG A 303 -22.63 -11.61 -9.93
C ARG A 303 -21.53 -11.05 -9.04
N LEU A 304 -20.31 -11.63 -9.09
CA LEU A 304 -19.16 -11.13 -8.33
C LEU A 304 -18.68 -9.76 -8.82
N TRP A 305 -18.64 -9.55 -10.13
CA TRP A 305 -18.27 -8.25 -10.70
C TRP A 305 -19.29 -7.16 -10.37
N ASP A 306 -20.59 -7.47 -10.43
CA ASP A 306 -21.68 -6.54 -10.06
C ASP A 306 -21.62 -6.18 -8.56
N ALA A 307 -21.13 -7.10 -7.72
CA ALA A 307 -20.85 -6.83 -6.30
C ALA A 307 -19.54 -6.06 -6.05
N GLY A 308 -18.81 -5.63 -7.10
CA GLY A 308 -17.56 -4.90 -6.98
C GLY A 308 -16.37 -5.76 -6.54
N SER A 309 -16.47 -7.10 -6.72
CA SER A 309 -15.42 -8.06 -6.39
C SER A 309 -14.75 -8.62 -7.65
N PHE A 310 -13.70 -9.40 -7.47
CA PHE A 310 -13.12 -10.22 -8.53
C PHE A 310 -13.64 -11.67 -8.42
N SER A 311 -13.50 -12.44 -9.50
CA SER A 311 -13.86 -13.85 -9.54
C SER A 311 -12.63 -14.74 -9.59
N VAL A 312 -12.69 -15.88 -8.90
CA VAL A 312 -11.68 -16.94 -8.99
C VAL A 312 -12.29 -18.15 -9.66
N ILE A 313 -11.67 -18.65 -10.73
CA ILE A 313 -12.11 -19.82 -11.46
C ILE A 313 -11.05 -20.93 -11.41
N GLY A 314 -11.49 -22.17 -11.27
CA GLY A 314 -10.64 -23.35 -11.25
C GLY A 314 -11.44 -24.59 -10.90
N LYS A 315 -10.88 -25.77 -11.24
CA LYS A 315 -11.42 -27.06 -10.80
C LYS A 315 -10.78 -27.43 -9.48
N GLU A 316 -11.55 -27.94 -8.52
CA GLU A 316 -10.97 -28.49 -7.30
C GLU A 316 -10.03 -29.67 -7.64
N ASP A 317 -8.83 -29.66 -7.06
CA ASP A 317 -7.89 -30.78 -7.19
C ASP A 317 -8.20 -31.84 -6.12
N PRO A 318 -8.75 -33.00 -6.50
CA PRO A 318 -9.12 -34.06 -5.56
C PRO A 318 -7.91 -34.56 -4.74
N ARG A 319 -6.69 -34.50 -5.30
CA ARG A 319 -5.46 -34.94 -4.64
C ARG A 319 -5.04 -34.02 -3.50
N SER A 320 -5.55 -32.79 -3.47
CA SER A 320 -5.27 -31.82 -2.41
C SER A 320 -6.25 -31.89 -1.24
N GLY A 321 -7.22 -32.79 -1.27
CA GLY A 321 -8.32 -32.81 -0.28
C GLY A 321 -9.22 -31.55 -0.40
N GLY A 322 -9.36 -30.97 -1.59
CA GLY A 322 -10.16 -29.76 -1.82
C GLY A 322 -9.49 -28.45 -1.44
N GLN A 323 -8.21 -28.48 -1.04
CA GLN A 323 -7.48 -27.26 -0.61
C GLN A 323 -6.87 -26.47 -1.78
N LYS A 324 -6.88 -27.00 -2.98
CA LYS A 324 -6.31 -26.37 -4.17
C LYS A 324 -7.25 -26.40 -5.36
N LEU A 325 -7.09 -25.40 -6.21
CA LEU A 325 -7.69 -25.37 -7.53
C LEU A 325 -6.62 -25.70 -8.57
N SER A 326 -7.03 -26.39 -9.62
CA SER A 326 -6.29 -26.65 -10.86
C SER A 326 -6.89 -25.85 -12.02
N LEU A 327 -6.32 -26.02 -13.22
CA LEU A 327 -6.79 -25.37 -14.44
C LEU A 327 -8.33 -25.49 -14.58
N PRO A 328 -9.04 -24.37 -14.83
CA PRO A 328 -10.49 -24.39 -15.03
C PRO A 328 -10.89 -25.06 -16.35
N ASP A 329 -12.18 -25.18 -16.58
CA ASP A 329 -12.70 -25.59 -17.89
C ASP A 329 -12.20 -24.62 -18.97
N PRO A 330 -11.65 -25.11 -20.10
CA PRO A 330 -11.10 -24.26 -21.16
C PRO A 330 -12.12 -23.30 -21.79
N LEU A 331 -13.40 -23.72 -21.91
CA LEU A 331 -14.46 -22.85 -22.44
C LEU A 331 -14.79 -21.74 -21.48
N LEU A 332 -14.94 -22.08 -20.19
CA LEU A 332 -15.18 -21.08 -19.13
C LEU A 332 -14.02 -20.09 -19.06
N LEU A 333 -12.77 -20.57 -19.10
CA LEU A 333 -11.60 -19.68 -19.07
C LEU A 333 -11.60 -18.71 -20.25
N LYS A 334 -11.86 -19.21 -21.44
CA LYS A 334 -11.89 -18.39 -22.67
C LYS A 334 -12.98 -17.34 -22.63
N GLU A 335 -14.18 -17.70 -22.20
CA GLU A 335 -15.32 -16.79 -22.12
C GLU A 335 -15.13 -15.75 -21.01
N ALA A 336 -14.65 -16.18 -19.84
CA ALA A 336 -14.35 -15.31 -18.72
C ALA A 336 -13.24 -14.31 -19.06
N ALA A 337 -12.14 -14.76 -19.66
CA ALA A 337 -11.05 -13.89 -20.09
C ALA A 337 -11.51 -12.87 -21.15
N ALA A 338 -12.31 -13.28 -22.12
CA ALA A 338 -12.83 -12.39 -23.16
C ALA A 338 -13.80 -11.32 -22.60
N SER A 339 -14.48 -11.60 -21.48
CA SER A 339 -15.45 -10.72 -20.84
C SER A 339 -14.87 -9.86 -19.74
N SER A 340 -13.61 -10.12 -19.33
CA SER A 340 -12.91 -9.38 -18.27
C SER A 340 -12.11 -8.19 -18.81
N ASP A 341 -11.77 -7.25 -17.94
CA ASP A 341 -10.71 -6.25 -18.22
C ASP A 341 -9.32 -6.86 -17.99
N PHE A 342 -9.20 -7.70 -16.95
CA PHE A 342 -7.95 -8.38 -16.59
C PHE A 342 -8.17 -9.86 -16.24
N THR A 343 -7.25 -10.68 -16.71
CA THR A 343 -7.13 -12.09 -16.28
C THR A 343 -5.75 -12.30 -15.67
N LEU A 344 -5.70 -12.64 -14.38
CA LEU A 344 -4.48 -12.88 -13.61
C LEU A 344 -4.29 -14.38 -13.42
N ILE A 345 -3.14 -14.92 -13.85
CA ILE A 345 -2.90 -16.38 -13.93
C ILE A 345 -1.66 -16.73 -13.11
N GLU A 346 -1.78 -17.60 -12.11
CA GLU A 346 -0.61 -18.23 -11.51
C GLU A 346 -0.12 -19.36 -12.43
N ALA A 347 1.00 -19.14 -13.14
CA ALA A 347 1.46 -19.99 -14.22
C ALA A 347 2.40 -21.12 -13.80
N ASP A 348 2.81 -21.15 -12.51
CA ASP A 348 3.63 -22.23 -11.95
C ASP A 348 3.50 -22.36 -10.43
N GLY A 349 3.77 -23.55 -9.87
CA GLY A 349 3.86 -23.79 -8.43
C GLY A 349 5.29 -23.67 -7.92
N SER A 350 5.47 -23.17 -6.68
CA SER A 350 6.79 -23.06 -5.99
C SER A 350 6.86 -23.79 -4.65
N LYS A 351 5.82 -24.52 -4.26
CA LYS A 351 5.69 -25.14 -2.91
C LYS A 351 5.98 -24.18 -1.76
N ARG A 352 5.63 -22.89 -1.92
CA ARG A 352 5.90 -21.78 -0.99
C ARG A 352 7.39 -21.45 -0.81
N LEU A 353 8.28 -22.02 -1.60
CA LEU A 353 9.70 -21.66 -1.55
C LEU A 353 9.94 -20.30 -2.22
N PRO A 354 10.92 -19.52 -1.72
CA PRO A 354 11.13 -18.15 -2.15
C PRO A 354 11.75 -18.01 -3.54
N ILE A 355 12.45 -19.05 -4.05
CA ILE A 355 13.00 -19.08 -5.42
C ILE A 355 12.71 -20.44 -6.06
N LYS A 356 12.72 -20.51 -7.39
CA LYS A 356 12.59 -21.77 -8.12
C LYS A 356 13.30 -21.73 -9.45
N VAL A 357 13.68 -22.92 -9.93
CA VAL A 357 13.96 -23.17 -11.34
C VAL A 357 12.80 -24.00 -11.91
N PRO A 358 12.18 -23.56 -13.00
CA PRO A 358 11.03 -24.30 -13.58
C PRO A 358 11.46 -25.62 -14.18
N GLY A 359 10.61 -26.64 -14.09
CA GLY A 359 10.80 -27.93 -14.76
C GLY A 359 10.52 -27.85 -16.27
N ASP A 360 10.63 -28.99 -16.98
CA ASP A 360 10.50 -29.04 -18.44
C ASP A 360 9.16 -28.51 -18.95
N GLN A 361 8.08 -28.82 -18.27
CA GLN A 361 6.71 -28.42 -18.58
C GLN A 361 6.29 -27.08 -17.98
N GLU A 362 7.17 -26.40 -17.24
CA GLU A 362 6.86 -25.15 -16.52
C GLU A 362 7.75 -24.00 -16.99
N PRO A 363 7.31 -22.74 -16.81
CA PRO A 363 5.96 -22.34 -16.48
C PRO A 363 4.99 -22.55 -17.63
N VAL A 364 3.70 -22.77 -17.33
CA VAL A 364 2.63 -22.90 -18.32
C VAL A 364 2.05 -21.50 -18.59
N ILE A 365 2.75 -20.73 -19.39
CA ILE A 365 2.31 -19.40 -19.85
C ILE A 365 1.39 -19.59 -21.04
N LEU A 366 0.14 -19.14 -20.91
CA LEU A 366 -0.83 -19.26 -21.98
C LEU A 366 -0.45 -18.37 -23.18
N PRO A 367 -0.78 -18.79 -24.42
CA PRO A 367 -0.49 -18.01 -25.63
C PRO A 367 -1.05 -16.59 -25.59
N GLU A 368 -2.20 -16.42 -24.96
CA GLU A 368 -2.94 -15.15 -24.81
C GLU A 368 -2.31 -14.20 -23.79
N THR A 369 -1.27 -14.64 -23.07
CA THR A 369 -0.60 -13.79 -22.06
C THR A 369 0.05 -12.57 -22.70
N ASP A 370 -0.33 -11.38 -22.25
CA ASP A 370 0.22 -10.10 -22.70
C ASP A 370 1.44 -9.68 -21.85
N VAL A 371 1.40 -9.94 -20.55
CA VAL A 371 2.44 -9.52 -19.58
C VAL A 371 2.85 -10.68 -18.69
N VAL A 372 4.14 -10.79 -18.40
CA VAL A 372 4.65 -11.77 -17.43
C VAL A 372 5.28 -11.07 -16.24
N VAL A 373 4.91 -11.53 -15.03
CA VAL A 373 5.46 -11.04 -13.76
C VAL A 373 6.22 -12.18 -13.09
N GLY A 374 7.55 -12.06 -13.04
CA GLY A 374 8.43 -12.99 -12.32
C GLY A 374 8.60 -12.54 -10.87
N VAL A 375 8.46 -13.46 -9.90
CA VAL A 375 8.58 -13.14 -8.47
C VAL A 375 9.66 -13.97 -7.82
N MET A 376 10.49 -13.33 -6.99
CA MET A 376 11.45 -13.98 -6.10
C MET A 376 11.33 -13.39 -4.69
N GLY A 377 11.34 -14.24 -3.65
CA GLY A 377 11.45 -13.81 -2.26
C GLY A 377 12.90 -13.61 -1.84
N LEU A 378 13.24 -12.43 -1.36
CA LEU A 378 14.58 -12.08 -0.88
C LEU A 378 15.06 -12.90 0.32
N SER A 379 14.14 -13.60 1.02
CA SER A 379 14.48 -14.54 2.07
C SER A 379 15.27 -15.77 1.58
N ALA A 380 15.41 -15.96 0.28
CA ALA A 380 16.21 -17.04 -0.31
C ALA A 380 17.72 -16.81 -0.14
N ALA A 381 18.18 -15.59 -0.30
CA ALA A 381 19.61 -15.28 -0.28
C ALA A 381 20.26 -15.49 1.09
N GLY A 382 21.48 -15.98 1.10
CA GLY A 382 22.24 -16.29 2.31
C GLY A 382 21.84 -17.59 3.00
N ARG A 383 21.02 -18.43 2.34
CA ARG A 383 20.55 -19.72 2.86
C ARG A 383 20.96 -20.87 1.92
N PRO A 384 21.02 -22.11 2.43
CA PRO A 384 21.30 -23.27 1.57
C PRO A 384 20.28 -23.38 0.43
N LEU A 385 20.78 -23.63 -0.79
CA LEU A 385 19.97 -23.69 -2.00
C LEU A 385 18.86 -24.75 -1.90
N GLU A 386 19.15 -25.87 -1.27
CA GLU A 386 18.21 -26.98 -1.03
C GLU A 386 17.02 -26.59 -0.15
N ASP A 387 17.21 -25.64 0.78
CA ASP A 387 16.16 -25.17 1.70
C ASP A 387 15.23 -24.14 1.07
N VAL A 388 15.71 -23.41 0.07
CA VAL A 388 15.03 -22.20 -0.44
C VAL A 388 14.60 -22.30 -1.89
N CYS A 389 15.17 -23.23 -2.66
CA CYS A 389 14.88 -23.38 -4.09
C CYS A 389 13.93 -24.55 -4.36
N PHE A 390 12.86 -24.29 -5.11
CA PHE A 390 12.09 -25.38 -5.67
C PHE A 390 12.80 -25.95 -6.90
N ARG A 391 13.22 -27.21 -6.86
CA ARG A 391 14.11 -27.94 -7.75
C ARG A 391 15.56 -27.47 -7.64
N PRO A 392 16.20 -27.70 -6.50
CA PRO A 392 17.60 -27.28 -6.29
C PRO A 392 18.56 -27.97 -7.28
N GLU A 393 18.30 -29.19 -7.70
CA GLU A 393 19.12 -29.92 -8.68
C GLU A 393 19.14 -29.22 -10.04
N ALA A 394 18.00 -28.66 -10.47
CA ALA A 394 17.95 -27.88 -11.70
C ALA A 394 18.65 -26.52 -11.55
N ALA A 395 18.64 -25.93 -10.35
CA ALA A 395 19.39 -24.71 -10.07
C ALA A 395 20.90 -24.94 -10.05
N GLU A 396 21.36 -26.05 -9.49
CA GLU A 396 22.78 -26.45 -9.50
C GLU A 396 23.29 -26.65 -10.94
N GLN A 397 22.52 -27.30 -11.80
CA GLN A 397 22.84 -27.45 -13.22
C GLN A 397 22.91 -26.10 -13.93
N LEU A 398 21.94 -25.21 -13.69
CA LEU A 398 21.89 -23.87 -14.30
C LEU A 398 23.08 -23.00 -13.84
N LEU A 399 23.48 -23.13 -12.59
CA LEU A 399 24.57 -22.37 -11.98
C LEU A 399 25.96 -23.00 -12.20
N HIS A 400 26.01 -24.19 -12.81
CA HIS A 400 27.25 -24.97 -12.99
C HIS A 400 27.98 -25.27 -11.66
N ILE A 401 27.23 -25.54 -10.61
CA ILE A 401 27.73 -25.89 -9.28
C ILE A 401 27.85 -27.40 -9.18
N LYS A 402 28.89 -27.90 -8.51
CA LYS A 402 28.98 -29.33 -8.18
C LYS A 402 27.91 -29.69 -7.17
N MET A 403 27.17 -30.75 -7.44
CA MET A 403 26.21 -31.30 -6.49
C MET A 403 26.93 -31.59 -5.16
N SER A 404 26.48 -30.93 -4.09
CA SER A 404 26.87 -31.28 -2.75
C SER A 404 26.14 -32.55 -2.36
N ASP A 405 26.88 -33.59 -2.00
CA ASP A 405 26.32 -34.88 -1.60
C ASP A 405 25.91 -34.86 -0.12
N THR A 406 25.14 -33.79 0.25
CA THR A 406 24.66 -33.55 1.63
C THR A 406 23.83 -34.73 2.16
N LYS A 407 23.20 -35.52 1.29
CA LYS A 407 22.44 -36.73 1.67
C LYS A 407 23.35 -37.87 2.14
N ASN A 408 24.55 -37.99 1.59
CA ASN A 408 25.49 -39.05 1.95
C ASN A 408 26.63 -38.57 2.89
N ASN A 409 26.83 -37.24 3.01
CA ASN A 409 27.82 -36.60 3.88
C ASN A 409 27.16 -35.53 4.77
N PRO A 410 26.63 -35.90 5.93
CA PRO A 410 25.92 -34.96 6.83
C PRO A 410 26.76 -33.79 7.38
N GLY A 411 28.02 -33.69 7.02
CA GLY A 411 28.94 -32.61 7.40
C GLY A 411 29.27 -31.61 6.26
N GLU A 412 28.86 -31.86 5.03
CA GLU A 412 29.01 -30.90 3.93
C GLU A 412 27.90 -29.85 3.98
N GLN A 413 28.28 -28.58 4.09
CA GLN A 413 27.32 -27.49 3.93
C GLN A 413 26.94 -27.37 2.46
N GLY A 414 25.62 -27.44 2.16
CA GLY A 414 25.09 -27.18 0.84
C GLY A 414 25.46 -25.79 0.32
N HIS A 415 25.39 -25.58 -0.99
CA HIS A 415 25.69 -24.30 -1.61
C HIS A 415 24.79 -23.19 -1.07
N ILE A 416 25.39 -22.13 -0.53
CA ILE A 416 24.65 -20.97 -0.04
C ILE A 416 24.28 -20.07 -1.22
N LEU A 417 22.99 -19.82 -1.42
CA LEU A 417 22.48 -18.97 -2.50
C LEU A 417 22.98 -17.53 -2.34
N THR A 418 23.81 -17.08 -3.27
CA THR A 418 24.32 -15.71 -3.33
C THR A 418 23.40 -14.79 -4.16
N ALA A 419 23.63 -13.49 -4.08
CA ALA A 419 22.97 -12.51 -4.97
C ALA A 419 23.33 -12.74 -6.45
N ALA A 420 24.54 -13.26 -6.73
CA ALA A 420 24.98 -13.61 -8.08
C ALA A 420 24.19 -14.80 -8.63
N ASP A 421 24.02 -15.85 -7.84
CA ASP A 421 23.24 -17.04 -8.21
C ASP A 421 21.78 -16.68 -8.44
N ALA A 422 21.20 -15.87 -7.55
CA ALA A 422 19.84 -15.37 -7.71
C ALA A 422 19.68 -14.60 -9.03
N ALA A 423 20.58 -13.66 -9.34
CA ALA A 423 20.54 -12.91 -10.59
C ALA A 423 20.66 -13.83 -11.81
N ALA A 424 21.54 -14.85 -11.76
CA ALA A 424 21.70 -15.84 -12.83
C ALA A 424 20.39 -16.63 -13.07
N ILE A 425 19.76 -17.12 -12.01
CA ILE A 425 18.45 -17.82 -12.10
C ILE A 425 17.37 -16.92 -12.69
N LEU A 426 17.30 -15.67 -12.22
CA LEU A 426 16.24 -14.73 -12.57
C LEU A 426 16.30 -14.30 -14.05
N GLN A 427 17.48 -14.13 -14.61
CA GLN A 427 17.67 -13.71 -16.00
C GLN A 427 17.81 -14.87 -17.01
N SER A 428 18.00 -16.10 -16.53
CA SER A 428 18.22 -17.25 -17.40
C SER A 428 16.94 -17.61 -18.19
N PRO A 429 17.07 -17.93 -19.50
CA PRO A 429 15.97 -18.49 -20.29
C PRO A 429 15.56 -19.91 -19.84
N GLN A 430 16.35 -20.56 -18.97
CA GLN A 430 16.02 -21.82 -18.31
C GLN A 430 15.54 -21.61 -16.86
N GLY A 431 15.69 -20.39 -16.33
CA GLY A 431 15.25 -19.95 -15.01
C GLY A 431 13.89 -19.23 -15.04
N THR A 432 13.79 -18.11 -14.31
CA THR A 432 12.51 -17.38 -14.19
C THR A 432 12.00 -16.79 -15.51
N ARG A 433 12.89 -16.56 -16.50
CA ARG A 433 12.53 -16.07 -17.84
C ARG A 433 12.09 -17.17 -18.82
N LYS A 434 12.04 -18.42 -18.39
CA LYS A 434 11.61 -19.52 -19.26
C LYS A 434 10.20 -19.28 -19.81
N ASN A 435 10.00 -19.47 -21.12
CA ASN A 435 8.75 -19.29 -21.85
C ASN A 435 8.18 -17.85 -21.86
N VAL A 436 8.90 -16.85 -21.37
CA VAL A 436 8.47 -15.44 -21.41
C VAL A 436 8.40 -14.91 -22.86
N GLY A 437 9.35 -15.30 -23.71
CA GLY A 437 9.41 -14.86 -25.10
C GLY A 437 9.68 -13.36 -25.24
N SER A 438 8.94 -12.69 -26.13
CA SER A 438 9.04 -11.26 -26.39
C SER A 438 8.14 -10.40 -25.51
N ARG A 439 7.39 -10.99 -24.58
CA ARG A 439 6.42 -10.27 -23.73
C ARG A 439 7.12 -9.30 -22.77
N PRO A 440 6.50 -8.16 -22.42
CA PRO A 440 6.94 -7.34 -21.29
C PRO A 440 7.10 -8.19 -20.02
N PHE A 441 8.26 -8.04 -19.35
CA PHE A 441 8.60 -8.84 -18.18
C PHE A 441 8.87 -7.92 -16.98
N TYR A 442 8.09 -8.11 -15.92
CA TYR A 442 8.25 -7.40 -14.66
C TYR A 442 8.84 -8.36 -13.63
N LEU A 443 10.04 -8.07 -13.16
CA LEU A 443 10.74 -8.88 -12.16
C LEU A 443 10.58 -8.26 -10.78
N VAL A 444 9.88 -8.94 -9.89
CA VAL A 444 9.58 -8.50 -8.54
C VAL A 444 10.50 -9.21 -7.53
N LEU A 445 11.36 -8.45 -6.87
CA LEU A 445 12.13 -8.90 -5.71
C LEU A 445 11.32 -8.57 -4.44
N ASN A 446 10.60 -9.57 -3.94
CA ASN A 446 9.66 -9.45 -2.83
C ASN A 446 10.32 -9.67 -1.46
N GLN A 447 9.63 -9.28 -0.38
CA GLN A 447 10.13 -9.32 1.00
C GLN A 447 11.26 -8.30 1.25
N PHE A 448 11.13 -7.12 0.65
CA PHE A 448 12.05 -5.98 0.80
C PHE A 448 11.83 -5.24 2.13
N ASP A 449 11.89 -5.97 3.25
CA ASP A 449 11.39 -5.57 4.57
C ASP A 449 12.48 -5.45 5.67
N SER A 450 13.75 -5.72 5.31
CA SER A 450 14.88 -5.60 6.23
C SER A 450 16.11 -5.02 5.55
N GLU A 451 17.04 -4.43 6.31
CA GLU A 451 18.26 -3.83 5.77
C GLU A 451 19.11 -4.85 4.99
N GLN A 452 19.24 -6.08 5.52
CA GLN A 452 19.97 -7.14 4.84
C GLN A 452 19.35 -7.48 3.48
N ARG A 453 18.02 -7.64 3.42
CA ARG A 453 17.32 -7.95 2.16
C ARG A 453 17.38 -6.81 1.16
N ARG A 454 17.43 -5.56 1.62
CA ARG A 454 17.64 -4.39 0.75
C ARG A 454 19.00 -4.40 0.10
N LYS A 455 20.08 -4.61 0.88
CA LYS A 455 21.44 -4.74 0.33
C LYS A 455 21.51 -5.87 -0.70
N THR A 456 20.86 -6.99 -0.40
CA THR A 456 20.76 -8.13 -1.32
C THR A 456 20.00 -7.79 -2.60
N ALA A 457 18.86 -7.11 -2.50
CA ALA A 457 18.05 -6.70 -3.66
C ALA A 457 18.82 -5.77 -4.59
N GLU A 458 19.52 -4.76 -4.03
CA GLU A 458 20.37 -3.86 -4.81
C GLU A 458 21.56 -4.59 -5.44
N GLU A 459 22.14 -5.57 -4.76
CA GLU A 459 23.20 -6.39 -5.32
C GLU A 459 22.69 -7.26 -6.48
N ILE A 460 21.53 -7.91 -6.33
CA ILE A 460 20.87 -8.65 -7.41
C ILE A 460 20.60 -7.71 -8.59
N PHE A 461 19.98 -6.56 -8.33
CA PHE A 461 19.64 -5.59 -9.38
C PHE A 461 20.86 -5.13 -10.19
N ARG A 462 21.99 -4.82 -9.52
CA ARG A 462 23.23 -4.44 -10.21
C ARG A 462 23.80 -5.53 -11.11
N ARG A 463 23.49 -6.79 -10.84
CA ARG A 463 23.94 -7.96 -11.61
C ARG A 463 22.98 -8.36 -12.74
N LEU A 464 21.74 -7.90 -12.69
CA LEU A 464 20.79 -8.18 -13.75
C LEU A 464 21.17 -7.43 -15.04
N SER A 465 21.04 -8.10 -16.17
CA SER A 465 21.26 -7.46 -17.47
C SER A 465 20.22 -6.37 -17.74
N LYS A 466 20.65 -5.26 -18.34
CA LYS A 466 19.77 -4.17 -18.76
C LYS A 466 19.04 -4.56 -20.04
N ASP A 467 18.00 -5.38 -19.93
CA ASP A 467 17.07 -5.63 -21.04
C ASP A 467 15.94 -4.58 -20.94
N PRO A 468 15.72 -3.74 -21.96
CA PRO A 468 14.70 -2.68 -21.95
C PRO A 468 13.28 -3.24 -21.81
N ARG A 469 13.06 -4.52 -22.05
CA ARG A 469 11.75 -5.20 -21.85
C ARG A 469 11.56 -5.73 -20.44
N THR A 470 12.56 -5.59 -19.55
CA THR A 470 12.51 -6.05 -18.16
C THR A 470 12.49 -4.86 -17.23
N ALA A 471 11.38 -4.68 -16.53
CA ALA A 471 11.29 -3.76 -15.40
C ALA A 471 11.58 -4.53 -14.11
N VAL A 472 12.45 -4.00 -13.25
CA VAL A 472 12.73 -4.56 -11.93
C VAL A 472 12.06 -3.72 -10.86
N ILE A 473 11.41 -4.38 -9.91
CA ILE A 473 10.62 -3.76 -8.85
C ILE A 473 10.98 -4.45 -7.55
N PHE A 474 11.20 -3.68 -6.48
CA PHE A 474 11.28 -4.23 -5.14
C PHE A 474 9.92 -4.13 -4.47
N SER A 475 9.51 -5.14 -3.73
CA SER A 475 8.21 -5.13 -3.05
C SER A 475 8.27 -5.70 -1.64
N ALA A 476 7.41 -5.17 -0.77
CA ALA A 476 7.12 -5.71 0.53
C ALA A 476 5.60 -5.79 0.73
N PHE A 477 5.10 -6.93 1.19
CA PHE A 477 3.71 -7.15 1.58
C PHE A 477 3.67 -7.45 3.07
N ARG A 478 2.68 -6.89 3.78
CA ARG A 478 2.45 -7.11 5.22
C ARG A 478 1.04 -7.58 5.49
#